data_ac15c9d913d5501f7c5e26ed673f5550
#
_entry.id   ac15c9d913d5501f7c5e26ed673f5550
#
_cell.length_a   1.000
_cell.length_b   1.000
_cell.length_c   1.000
_cell.angle_alpha   90.00
_cell.angle_beta   90.00
_cell.angle_gamma   90.00
#
_symmetry.space_group_name_H-M   'P 1'
#
loop_
_entity.id
_entity.type
_entity.pdbx_description
1 polymer ?
#
loop_
_entity_poly.entity_id
_entity_poly.type
_entity_poly.pdbx_seq_one_letter_code
_entity_poly.pdbx_strand_id
1 'polypeptide(L)'
;MPSTLKARVHVMLKDGVLDPQGEAVKHALGTLGFSGVEAVRQGKVIELDLAATDRASAEAEVRAMCEKLLANTVIEKYRVEIA
;
A
#
# COMPACT_ATOMS: atom_id res chain seq x y z
N MET A 1 18.40 18.48 16.59
CA MET A 1 17.25 17.56 16.33
C MET A 1 17.55 16.73 15.11
N PRO A 2 17.47 15.43 15.23
CA PRO A 2 17.59 14.63 14.01
C PRO A 2 16.43 14.92 13.10
N SER A 3 16.74 15.18 11.85
CA SER A 3 15.70 15.35 10.84
C SER A 3 15.16 13.99 10.45
N THR A 4 13.85 13.84 10.51
CA THR A 4 13.21 12.62 10.07
C THR A 4 12.15 12.97 9.03
N LEU A 5 11.99 12.10 8.07
CA LEU A 5 10.92 12.19 7.09
C LEU A 5 10.03 10.98 7.28
N LYS A 6 8.73 11.20 7.20
CA LYS A 6 7.78 10.09 7.24
C LYS A 6 7.42 9.70 5.82
N ALA A 7 7.53 8.41 5.54
CA ALA A 7 7.11 7.85 4.26
C ALA A 7 5.93 6.93 4.47
N ARG A 8 5.02 6.93 3.52
CA ARG A 8 3.91 5.97 3.47
C ARG A 8 3.96 5.25 2.14
N VAL A 9 3.92 3.94 2.22
CA VAL A 9 3.88 3.10 1.03
C VAL A 9 2.49 2.46 0.96
N HIS A 10 1.78 2.76 -0.10
CA HIS A 10 0.46 2.18 -0.35
C HIS A 10 0.65 1.00 -1.30
N VAL A 11 0.34 -0.19 -0.83
CA VAL A 11 0.52 -1.43 -1.60
C VAL A 11 -0.85 -2.03 -1.91
N MET A 12 -1.10 -2.27 -3.18
CA MET A 12 -2.35 -2.88 -3.66
C MET A 12 -2.02 -3.98 -4.65
N LEU A 13 -2.89 -4.96 -4.77
CA LEU A 13 -2.79 -5.93 -5.86
C LEU A 13 -2.99 -5.23 -7.20
N LYS A 14 -2.27 -5.69 -8.22
CA LYS A 14 -2.44 -5.18 -9.58
C LYS A 14 -3.84 -5.51 -10.08
N ASP A 15 -4.33 -4.69 -11.01
CA ASP A 15 -5.60 -4.93 -11.66
C ASP A 15 -5.56 -6.29 -12.35
N GLY A 16 -6.64 -7.04 -12.23
CA GLY A 16 -6.70 -8.39 -12.80
C GLY A 16 -6.17 -9.49 -11.90
N VAL A 17 -5.48 -9.16 -10.81
CA VAL A 17 -5.08 -10.15 -9.83
C VAL A 17 -6.23 -10.38 -8.85
N LEU A 18 -6.57 -11.64 -8.63
CA LEU A 18 -7.65 -12.01 -7.72
C LEU A 18 -7.32 -11.57 -6.28
N ASP A 19 -8.29 -10.99 -5.62
CA ASP A 19 -8.20 -10.54 -4.23
C ASP A 19 -9.18 -11.31 -3.36
N PRO A 20 -8.80 -12.47 -2.81
CA PRO A 20 -9.73 -13.27 -2.01
C PRO A 20 -10.19 -12.55 -0.75
N GLN A 21 -9.33 -11.72 -0.15
CA GLN A 21 -9.69 -10.96 1.05
C GLN A 21 -10.73 -9.89 0.73
N GLY A 22 -10.54 -9.19 -0.39
CA GLY A 22 -11.51 -8.19 -0.85
C GLY A 22 -12.85 -8.82 -1.15
N GLU A 23 -12.85 -9.98 -1.79
CA GLU A 23 -14.08 -10.71 -2.08
C GLU A 23 -14.80 -11.16 -0.80
N ALA A 24 -14.05 -11.62 0.20
CA ALA A 24 -14.61 -12.01 1.49
C ALA A 24 -15.26 -10.81 2.20
N VAL A 25 -14.60 -9.65 2.16
CA VAL A 25 -15.15 -8.41 2.74
C VAL A 25 -16.43 -8.01 2.02
N LYS A 26 -16.43 -8.08 0.70
CA LYS A 26 -17.63 -7.76 -0.10
C LYS A 26 -18.79 -8.65 0.28
N HIS A 27 -18.56 -9.96 0.38
CA HIS A 27 -19.59 -10.91 0.76
C HIS A 27 -20.14 -10.61 2.16
N ALA A 28 -19.24 -10.34 3.12
CA ALA A 28 -19.63 -10.01 4.49
C ALA A 28 -20.47 -8.74 4.56
N LEU A 29 -20.10 -7.72 3.79
CA LEU A 29 -20.87 -6.47 3.74
C LEU A 29 -22.27 -6.71 3.20
N GLY A 30 -22.40 -7.55 2.17
CA GLY A 30 -23.71 -7.93 1.63
C GLY A 30 -24.56 -8.63 2.68
N THR A 31 -23.98 -9.53 3.45
CA THR A 31 -24.67 -10.23 4.54
C THR A 31 -25.17 -9.27 5.61
N LEU A 32 -24.43 -8.18 5.84
CA LEU A 32 -24.80 -7.16 6.82
C LEU A 32 -25.82 -6.15 6.29
N GLY A 33 -26.23 -6.28 5.05
CA GLY A 33 -27.27 -5.43 4.47
C GLY A 33 -26.75 -4.30 3.58
N PHE A 34 -25.45 -4.24 3.33
CA PHE A 34 -24.87 -3.23 2.46
C PHE A 34 -24.84 -3.73 1.02
N SER A 35 -25.96 -3.60 0.33
CA SER A 35 -26.12 -4.17 -1.01
C SER A 35 -25.55 -3.33 -2.14
N GLY A 36 -25.11 -2.11 -1.86
CA GLY A 36 -24.58 -1.21 -2.89
C GLY A 36 -23.10 -1.37 -3.19
N VAL A 37 -22.42 -2.32 -2.55
CA VAL A 37 -20.99 -2.52 -2.74
C VAL A 37 -20.75 -3.43 -3.94
N GLU A 38 -20.21 -2.86 -5.01
CA GLU A 38 -19.99 -3.59 -6.26
C GLU A 38 -18.63 -4.28 -6.31
N ALA A 39 -17.63 -3.68 -5.65
CA ALA A 39 -16.28 -4.24 -5.63
C ALA A 39 -15.58 -3.82 -4.36
N VAL A 40 -14.70 -4.68 -3.86
CA VAL A 40 -13.82 -4.39 -2.73
C VAL A 40 -12.41 -4.84 -3.09
N ARG A 41 -11.46 -3.93 -2.93
CA ARG A 41 -10.04 -4.23 -3.09
C ARG A 41 -9.36 -3.90 -1.78
N GLN A 42 -8.55 -4.81 -1.29
CA GLN A 42 -7.88 -4.65 -0.02
C GLN A 42 -6.39 -4.50 -0.25
N GLY A 43 -5.78 -3.58 0.46
CA GLY A 43 -4.36 -3.36 0.39
C GLY A 43 -3.80 -3.05 1.77
N LYS A 44 -2.58 -2.54 1.80
CA LYS A 44 -1.93 -2.19 3.05
C LYS A 44 -1.19 -0.87 2.90
N VAL A 45 -0.97 -0.22 4.04
CA VAL A 45 -0.16 0.99 4.13
C VAL A 45 0.98 0.69 5.09
N ILE A 46 2.21 0.96 4.65
CA ILE A 46 3.40 0.78 5.47
C ILE A 46 3.95 2.17 5.76
N GLU A 47 4.09 2.49 7.03
CA GLU A 47 4.66 3.78 7.45
C GLU A 47 6.10 3.59 7.88
N LEU A 48 6.97 4.49 7.44
CA LEU A 48 8.40 4.44 7.75
C LEU A 48 8.82 5.81 8.26
N ASP A 49 9.59 5.80 9.34
CA ASP A 49 10.28 7.01 9.81
C ASP A 49 11.73 6.89 9.37
N LEU A 50 12.17 7.83 8.55
CA LEU A 50 13.48 7.79 7.93
C LEU A 50 14.39 8.86 8.51
N ALA A 51 15.62 8.50 8.85
CA ALA A 51 16.64 9.45 9.21
C ALA A 51 17.21 10.04 7.92
N ALA A 52 16.52 11.02 7.37
CA ALA A 52 16.88 11.62 6.09
C ALA A 52 16.55 13.11 6.12
N THR A 53 17.33 13.89 5.37
CA THR A 53 17.11 15.32 5.25
C THR A 53 16.70 15.73 3.84
N ASP A 54 16.89 14.84 2.87
CA ASP A 54 16.60 15.10 1.48
C ASP A 54 15.43 14.21 1.01
N ARG A 55 14.36 14.86 0.60
CA ARG A 55 13.14 14.21 0.16
C ARG A 55 13.37 13.31 -1.06
N ALA A 56 14.17 13.77 -2.04
CA ALA A 56 14.43 13.00 -3.25
C ALA A 56 15.21 11.73 -2.96
N SER A 57 16.24 11.81 -2.09
CA SER A 57 17.00 10.64 -1.67
C SER A 57 16.13 9.67 -0.88
N ALA A 58 15.28 10.19 0.00
CA ALA A 58 14.36 9.37 0.79
C ALA A 58 13.40 8.61 -0.13
N GLU A 59 12.84 9.27 -1.13
CA GLU A 59 11.93 8.64 -2.07
C GLU A 59 12.62 7.51 -2.84
N ALA A 60 13.83 7.76 -3.35
CA ALA A 60 14.60 6.74 -4.06
C ALA A 60 14.89 5.52 -3.19
N GLU A 61 15.24 5.77 -1.94
CA GLU A 61 15.53 4.71 -0.98
C GLU A 61 14.29 3.86 -0.68
N VAL A 62 13.15 4.51 -0.47
CA VAL A 62 11.90 3.81 -0.20
C VAL A 62 11.46 2.99 -1.40
N ARG A 63 11.64 3.51 -2.62
CA ARG A 63 11.35 2.74 -3.83
C ARG A 63 12.21 1.49 -3.92
N ALA A 64 13.49 1.61 -3.57
CA ALA A 64 14.37 0.45 -3.52
C ALA A 64 13.92 -0.57 -2.48
N MET A 65 13.43 -0.10 -1.32
CA MET A 65 12.87 -1.00 -0.31
C MET A 65 11.64 -1.73 -0.82
N CYS A 66 10.78 -1.03 -1.56
CA CYS A 66 9.59 -1.65 -2.14
C CYS A 66 9.95 -2.76 -3.13
N GLU A 67 10.94 -2.49 -4.00
CA GLU A 67 11.37 -3.47 -4.99
C GLU A 67 12.01 -4.71 -4.36
N LYS A 68 12.66 -4.53 -3.22
CA LYS A 68 13.40 -5.63 -2.58
C LYS A 68 12.59 -6.38 -1.53
N LEU A 69 11.63 -5.73 -0.87
CA LEU A 69 10.95 -6.34 0.27
C LEU A 69 9.49 -5.94 0.44
N LEU A 70 9.18 -4.63 0.36
CA LEU A 70 7.89 -4.14 0.83
C LEU A 70 6.72 -4.52 -0.07
N ALA A 71 6.98 -4.73 -1.35
CA ALA A 71 5.96 -5.12 -2.31
C ALA A 71 6.44 -6.30 -3.14
N ASN A 72 5.50 -7.19 -3.46
CA ASN A 72 5.77 -8.25 -4.42
C ASN A 72 5.37 -7.73 -5.80
N THR A 73 6.33 -7.18 -6.53
CA THR A 73 6.07 -6.45 -7.77
C THR A 73 5.56 -7.32 -8.92
N VAL A 74 5.55 -8.63 -8.74
CA VAL A 74 4.92 -9.54 -9.71
C VAL A 74 3.40 -9.37 -9.67
N ILE A 75 2.82 -9.25 -8.47
CA ILE A 75 1.37 -9.21 -8.29
C ILE A 75 0.87 -7.91 -7.66
N GLU A 76 1.77 -7.07 -7.11
CA GLU A 76 1.39 -5.86 -6.40
C GLU A 76 1.93 -4.61 -7.08
N LYS A 77 1.18 -3.53 -6.94
CA LYS A 77 1.63 -2.19 -7.30
C LYS A 77 1.77 -1.38 -6.02
N TYR A 78 2.60 -0.35 -6.05
CA TYR A 78 2.79 0.47 -4.87
C TYR A 78 2.89 1.96 -5.26
N ARG A 79 2.62 2.81 -4.27
CA ARG A 79 2.77 4.25 -4.40
C ARG A 79 3.50 4.76 -3.15
N VAL A 80 4.50 5.59 -3.35
CA VAL A 80 5.29 6.18 -2.26
C VAL A 80 4.83 7.61 -2.02
N GLU A 81 4.62 7.95 -0.76
CA GLU A 81 4.24 9.29 -0.33
C GLU A 81 5.21 9.72 0.76
N ILE A 82 5.86 10.86 0.56
CA ILE A 82 6.78 11.44 1.54
C ILE A 82 6.11 12.67 2.15
N ALA A 83 5.96 12.62 3.45
CA ALA A 83 5.35 13.74 4.18
C ALA A 83 6.41 14.70 4.69
#